data_3f351e0b01a294149b28472d6dc761a9
#
_entry.id   3f351e0b01a294149b28472d6dc761a9
#
_cell.length_a   1.000
_cell.length_b   1.000
_cell.length_c   1.000
_cell.angle_alpha   90.00
_cell.angle_beta   90.00
_cell.angle_gamma   90.00
#
_symmetry.space_group_name_H-M   'P 1'
#
loop_
_entity.id
_entity.type
_entity.pdbx_description
1 polymer ?
#
loop_
_entity_poly.entity_id
_entity_poly.type
_entity_poly.pdbx_seq_one_letter_code
_entity_poly.pdbx_strand_id
1 'polypeptide(L)'
;MNAITMPDIIGYNRRRFLRNMANTVAAAGFATVAFADDESDMNTTTMATAKPGSHTSFRSLKQIDAGVLNIGYVEDGPADGPVVILLHGWPYDIYSYVDVAPVLAAAGYRVIVPYVRGYGTTTFLSSEAMRNGQPSAVALDTIALMDALKIPKAVIAGFDWGARTGCIIAALWPERCKALVSVSGYLIGGQAAGRKPLPPQAELQWWYQFYFATERGRAGYDKYRHDFAKLIWKIASPKWNFDDATFERSAASLDNPDHVAIAIHNYRWRLDLAEGEPKYDDWEKRLAEAPVINVPTITMEGDANGAPHPDAAAYAKKFSGRYAHRLITGGIGHNLPQEAPQSFADAVKEVDSYS
;
A
#
# COMPACT_ATOMS: atom_id res chain seq x y z
N MET A 1 -15.14 -14.55 50.76
CA MET A 1 -14.53 -14.27 49.42
C MET A 1 -15.62 -14.55 48.40
N ASN A 2 -16.34 -13.50 48.00
CA ASN A 2 -17.46 -13.64 47.06
C ASN A 2 -16.97 -13.34 45.62
N ALA A 3 -17.19 -14.30 44.76
CA ALA A 3 -16.96 -14.15 43.34
C ALA A 3 -18.01 -13.20 42.73
N ILE A 4 -17.55 -12.13 42.07
CA ILE A 4 -18.41 -11.21 41.34
C ILE A 4 -18.57 -11.80 39.95
N THR A 5 -19.76 -12.28 39.63
CA THR A 5 -20.20 -12.66 38.28
C THR A 5 -20.57 -11.41 37.52
N MET A 6 -19.96 -11.19 36.34
CA MET A 6 -20.37 -10.16 35.40
C MET A 6 -21.71 -10.52 34.73
N PRO A 7 -22.62 -9.56 34.55
CA PRO A 7 -23.85 -9.79 33.83
C PRO A 7 -23.62 -9.79 32.30
N ASP A 8 -24.30 -10.75 31.64
CA ASP A 8 -24.44 -10.82 30.18
C ASP A 8 -25.14 -9.58 29.62
N ILE A 9 -24.38 -8.73 28.93
CA ILE A 9 -24.94 -7.67 28.09
C ILE A 9 -24.46 -7.93 26.68
N ILE A 10 -25.26 -8.54 25.84
CA ILE A 10 -25.45 -8.31 24.40
C ILE A 10 -26.49 -9.32 23.89
N GLY A 11 -27.76 -8.97 24.07
CA GLY A 11 -28.85 -9.51 23.27
C GLY A 11 -28.98 -8.75 21.97
N TYR A 12 -28.25 -9.11 20.95
CA TYR A 12 -28.42 -8.54 19.62
C TYR A 12 -29.43 -9.35 18.81
N ASN A 13 -30.60 -8.75 18.56
CA ASN A 13 -31.77 -9.33 17.94
C ASN A 13 -31.58 -9.70 16.48
N ARG A 14 -31.21 -10.94 16.17
CA ARG A 14 -30.99 -11.51 14.82
C ARG A 14 -32.24 -11.53 13.91
N ARG A 15 -33.40 -11.14 14.39
CA ARG A 15 -34.68 -11.29 13.66
C ARG A 15 -35.12 -10.09 12.82
N ARG A 16 -34.38 -8.99 12.81
CA ARG A 16 -34.74 -7.77 12.04
C ARG A 16 -33.99 -7.59 10.71
N PHE A 17 -32.98 -8.42 10.44
CA PHE A 17 -32.13 -8.28 9.24
C PHE A 17 -32.60 -9.09 8.01
N LEU A 18 -33.54 -10.04 8.18
CA LEU A 18 -33.95 -10.97 7.11
C LEU A 18 -35.26 -10.61 6.41
N ARG A 19 -35.77 -9.37 6.51
CA ARG A 19 -37.11 -9.03 5.98
C ARG A 19 -37.13 -8.08 4.78
N ASN A 20 -36.00 -7.73 4.18
CA ASN A 20 -35.92 -6.81 3.04
C ASN A 20 -35.21 -7.39 1.78
N MET A 21 -35.29 -8.69 1.55
CA MET A 21 -34.89 -9.26 0.26
C MET A 21 -35.99 -10.18 -0.27
N ALA A 22 -37.03 -9.62 -0.82
CA ALA A 22 -37.92 -10.30 -1.78
C ALA A 22 -38.63 -9.24 -2.64
N ASN A 23 -38.61 -9.48 -3.94
CA ASN A 23 -39.26 -8.79 -5.04
C ASN A 23 -38.44 -7.75 -5.83
N THR A 24 -37.79 -8.18 -6.92
CA THR A 24 -38.35 -7.89 -8.26
C THR A 24 -37.61 -8.70 -9.34
N VAL A 25 -38.25 -9.73 -9.85
CA VAL A 25 -37.93 -10.35 -11.13
C VAL A 25 -38.87 -9.72 -12.14
N ALA A 26 -38.33 -9.05 -13.15
CA ALA A 26 -39.09 -8.71 -14.37
C ALA A 26 -38.27 -9.10 -15.60
N ALA A 27 -38.84 -10.03 -16.35
CA ALA A 27 -38.33 -10.52 -17.62
C ALA A 27 -38.47 -9.44 -18.72
N ALA A 28 -37.45 -9.31 -19.56
CA ALA A 28 -37.63 -8.68 -20.89
C ALA A 28 -36.81 -9.44 -21.92
N GLY A 29 -37.47 -9.72 -23.00
CA GLY A 29 -37.21 -10.74 -23.98
C GLY A 29 -36.06 -10.46 -24.96
N PHE A 30 -35.68 -11.55 -25.59
CA PHE A 30 -34.73 -11.66 -26.70
C PHE A 30 -35.25 -11.00 -27.97
N ALA A 31 -34.40 -10.20 -28.61
CA ALA A 31 -34.49 -9.93 -30.03
C ALA A 31 -33.12 -10.22 -30.65
N THR A 32 -33.06 -11.31 -31.39
CA THR A 32 -31.95 -11.66 -32.28
C THR A 32 -32.04 -10.83 -33.57
N VAL A 33 -30.98 -10.06 -33.84
CA VAL A 33 -30.71 -9.52 -35.16
C VAL A 33 -29.37 -10.08 -35.61
N ALA A 34 -29.44 -10.93 -36.66
CA ALA A 34 -28.28 -11.40 -37.39
C ALA A 34 -27.83 -10.29 -38.37
N PHE A 35 -26.55 -9.96 -38.34
CA PHE A 35 -25.84 -9.28 -39.41
C PHE A 35 -24.64 -10.09 -39.83
N ALA A 36 -24.47 -10.15 -41.14
CA ALA A 36 -23.55 -10.95 -41.90
C ALA A 36 -22.08 -10.52 -41.70
N ASP A 37 -21.21 -11.48 -41.92
CA ASP A 37 -19.75 -11.43 -41.95
C ASP A 37 -19.20 -10.35 -42.89
N ASP A 38 -18.23 -9.60 -42.38
CA ASP A 38 -17.16 -9.02 -43.20
C ASP A 38 -15.85 -9.26 -42.50
N GLU A 39 -15.06 -10.21 -43.02
CA GLU A 39 -13.74 -10.53 -42.57
C GLU A 39 -12.78 -9.42 -43.02
N SER A 40 -12.37 -8.58 -42.09
CA SER A 40 -11.11 -7.85 -42.20
C SER A 40 -10.21 -8.18 -41.01
N ASP A 41 -9.19 -8.95 -41.31
CA ASP A 41 -8.04 -9.24 -40.42
C ASP A 41 -7.47 -7.97 -39.82
N MET A 42 -7.95 -7.59 -38.65
CA MET A 42 -7.21 -6.73 -37.75
C MET A 42 -6.67 -7.57 -36.59
N ASN A 43 -5.37 -7.78 -36.62
CA ASN A 43 -4.57 -8.42 -35.59
C ASN A 43 -4.72 -7.61 -34.29
N THR A 44 -5.84 -7.78 -33.58
CA THR A 44 -6.10 -7.18 -32.28
C THR A 44 -5.34 -8.02 -31.27
N THR A 45 -4.12 -7.61 -30.95
CA THR A 45 -3.43 -8.10 -29.77
C THR A 45 -4.33 -7.83 -28.57
N THR A 46 -5.09 -8.81 -28.16
CA THR A 46 -5.92 -8.76 -26.95
C THR A 46 -4.95 -8.58 -25.77
N MET A 47 -4.85 -7.35 -25.27
CA MET A 47 -4.13 -7.10 -24.02
C MET A 47 -4.78 -7.97 -22.94
N ALA A 48 -4.03 -8.94 -22.42
CA ALA A 48 -4.49 -9.77 -21.34
C ALA A 48 -4.82 -8.89 -20.14
N THR A 49 -6.07 -8.96 -19.68
CA THR A 49 -6.50 -8.22 -18.50
C THR A 49 -5.97 -8.91 -17.26
N ALA A 50 -5.26 -8.17 -16.40
CA ALA A 50 -4.79 -8.70 -15.12
C ALA A 50 -5.98 -8.99 -14.19
N LYS A 51 -6.07 -10.23 -13.74
CA LYS A 51 -7.04 -10.67 -12.74
C LYS A 51 -6.31 -10.95 -11.43
N PRO A 52 -6.92 -10.62 -10.27
CA PRO A 52 -6.34 -10.98 -8.98
C PRO A 52 -6.04 -12.48 -8.89
N GLY A 53 -4.84 -12.83 -8.39
CA GLY A 53 -4.42 -14.23 -8.23
C GLY A 53 -3.98 -14.94 -9.51
N SER A 54 -3.78 -14.21 -10.62
CA SER A 54 -3.26 -14.80 -11.87
C SER A 54 -1.83 -15.26 -11.74
N HIS A 55 -1.05 -14.63 -10.88
CA HIS A 55 0.34 -14.98 -10.59
C HIS A 55 0.55 -15.24 -9.10
N THR A 56 1.42 -16.18 -8.79
CA THR A 56 1.72 -16.58 -7.39
C THR A 56 3.20 -16.46 -7.04
N SER A 57 4.04 -16.04 -7.99
CA SER A 57 5.48 -15.89 -7.77
C SER A 57 6.08 -14.89 -8.75
N PHE A 58 7.18 -14.30 -8.34
CA PHE A 58 8.08 -13.55 -9.21
C PHE A 58 9.16 -14.48 -9.78
N ARG A 59 9.71 -14.12 -10.96
CA ARG A 59 10.74 -14.94 -11.65
C ARG A 59 12.04 -15.00 -10.86
N SER A 60 12.50 -13.89 -10.29
CA SER A 60 13.74 -13.81 -9.53
C SER A 60 13.72 -12.66 -8.53
N LEU A 61 14.36 -12.89 -7.40
CA LEU A 61 14.67 -11.88 -6.40
C LEU A 61 16.14 -11.51 -6.54
N LYS A 62 16.42 -10.21 -6.54
CA LYS A 62 17.77 -9.62 -6.60
C LYS A 62 18.11 -8.95 -5.28
N GLN A 63 19.39 -8.72 -5.04
CA GLN A 63 19.91 -7.99 -3.87
C GLN A 63 20.89 -6.92 -4.33
N ILE A 64 20.86 -5.75 -3.66
CA ILE A 64 21.77 -4.66 -3.94
C ILE A 64 22.04 -3.85 -2.67
N ASP A 65 23.29 -3.46 -2.45
CA ASP A 65 23.66 -2.52 -1.39
C ASP A 65 23.22 -1.11 -1.80
N ALA A 66 22.41 -0.49 -0.94
CA ALA A 66 21.82 0.83 -1.15
C ALA A 66 21.70 1.58 0.18
N GLY A 67 22.47 2.64 0.35
CA GLY A 67 22.50 3.41 1.60
C GLY A 67 22.94 2.55 2.78
N VAL A 68 22.05 2.37 3.74
CA VAL A 68 22.31 1.58 4.97
C VAL A 68 21.82 0.13 4.88
N LEU A 69 21.25 -0.26 3.73
CA LEU A 69 20.57 -1.54 3.52
C LEU A 69 21.21 -2.33 2.37
N ASN A 70 21.15 -3.65 2.51
CA ASN A 70 21.17 -4.57 1.37
C ASN A 70 19.72 -4.88 1.03
N ILE A 71 19.22 -4.33 -0.09
CA ILE A 71 17.79 -4.34 -0.45
C ILE A 71 17.48 -5.53 -1.34
N GLY A 72 16.52 -6.37 -0.91
CA GLY A 72 15.89 -7.37 -1.75
C GLY A 72 14.83 -6.74 -2.65
N TYR A 73 14.89 -7.02 -3.95
CA TYR A 73 13.91 -6.47 -4.90
C TYR A 73 13.66 -7.40 -6.08
N VAL A 74 12.49 -7.24 -6.67
CA VAL A 74 12.16 -7.84 -7.97
C VAL A 74 12.36 -6.80 -9.06
N GLU A 75 12.85 -7.26 -10.20
CA GLU A 75 12.94 -6.46 -11.43
C GLU A 75 12.31 -7.24 -12.58
N ASP A 76 11.40 -6.61 -13.31
CA ASP A 76 10.71 -7.19 -14.46
C ASP A 76 10.65 -6.18 -15.61
N GLY A 77 10.43 -6.67 -16.84
CA GLY A 77 10.36 -5.85 -18.04
C GLY A 77 11.73 -5.47 -18.65
N PRO A 78 11.73 -4.62 -19.69
CA PRO A 78 12.93 -4.24 -20.41
C PRO A 78 13.82 -3.32 -19.55
N ALA A 79 15.12 -3.59 -19.53
CA ALA A 79 16.10 -2.87 -18.71
C ALA A 79 16.24 -1.38 -19.06
N ASP A 80 15.92 -1.00 -20.30
CA ASP A 80 15.98 0.34 -20.87
C ASP A 80 14.60 1.04 -20.93
N GLY A 81 13.55 0.37 -20.43
CA GLY A 81 12.21 0.93 -20.35
C GLY A 81 12.06 2.06 -19.33
N PRO A 82 11.00 2.89 -19.44
CA PRO A 82 10.67 3.85 -18.40
C PRO A 82 10.47 3.14 -17.07
N VAL A 83 11.04 3.72 -16.01
CA VAL A 83 11.09 3.05 -14.71
C VAL A 83 9.83 3.34 -13.89
N VAL A 84 9.26 2.29 -13.30
CA VAL A 84 8.27 2.40 -12.23
C VAL A 84 8.75 1.65 -10.99
N ILE A 85 8.62 2.28 -9.82
CA ILE A 85 8.92 1.67 -8.51
C ILE A 85 7.60 1.45 -7.77
N LEU A 86 7.34 0.19 -7.39
CA LEU A 86 6.11 -0.24 -6.73
C LEU A 86 6.40 -0.51 -5.25
N LEU A 87 5.80 0.29 -4.36
CA LEU A 87 6.10 0.32 -2.94
C LEU A 87 4.94 -0.23 -2.10
N HIS A 88 5.19 -1.34 -1.41
CA HIS A 88 4.23 -1.95 -0.50
C HIS A 88 4.21 -1.25 0.87
N GLY A 89 3.23 -1.63 1.71
CA GLY A 89 3.06 -1.14 3.06
C GLY A 89 2.99 -2.24 4.12
N TRP A 90 2.59 -1.85 5.32
CA TRP A 90 2.42 -2.74 6.46
C TRP A 90 0.97 -3.22 6.60
N PRO A 91 0.72 -4.48 6.92
CA PRO A 91 1.62 -5.62 7.00
C PRO A 91 1.54 -6.47 5.71
N TYR A 92 1.91 -5.88 4.60
CA TYR A 92 1.93 -6.48 3.25
C TYR A 92 3.37 -6.59 2.77
N ASP A 93 3.55 -7.07 1.52
CA ASP A 93 4.87 -7.20 0.93
C ASP A 93 4.86 -7.03 -0.60
N ILE A 94 5.95 -7.41 -1.26
CA ILE A 94 6.10 -7.29 -2.72
C ILE A 94 5.00 -8.05 -3.49
N TYR A 95 4.40 -9.12 -2.92
CA TYR A 95 3.35 -9.89 -3.57
C TYR A 95 2.04 -9.12 -3.77
N SER A 96 1.87 -7.96 -3.13
CA SER A 96 0.81 -7.02 -3.49
C SER A 96 0.85 -6.60 -4.96
N TYR A 97 2.00 -6.73 -5.61
CA TYR A 97 2.24 -6.34 -7.00
C TYR A 97 2.47 -7.52 -7.95
N VAL A 98 2.25 -8.75 -7.50
CA VAL A 98 2.56 -9.95 -8.30
C VAL A 98 1.77 -10.01 -9.61
N ASP A 99 0.56 -9.46 -9.65
CA ASP A 99 -0.27 -9.36 -10.85
C ASP A 99 -0.13 -8.00 -11.57
N VAL A 100 0.35 -6.96 -10.90
CA VAL A 100 0.60 -5.63 -11.48
C VAL A 100 1.88 -5.60 -12.31
N ALA A 101 2.97 -6.16 -11.76
CA ALA A 101 4.29 -6.07 -12.37
C ALA A 101 4.34 -6.65 -13.80
N PRO A 102 3.76 -7.83 -14.09
CA PRO A 102 3.74 -8.39 -15.45
C PRO A 102 2.97 -7.50 -16.45
N VAL A 103 1.89 -6.83 -16.01
CA VAL A 103 1.11 -5.93 -16.88
C VAL A 103 1.94 -4.71 -17.28
N LEU A 104 2.65 -4.11 -16.34
CA LEU A 104 3.52 -2.97 -16.60
C LEU A 104 4.75 -3.38 -17.41
N ALA A 105 5.35 -4.54 -17.13
CA ALA A 105 6.45 -5.08 -17.90
C ALA A 105 6.05 -5.33 -19.37
N ALA A 106 4.87 -5.91 -19.60
CA ALA A 106 4.31 -6.10 -20.94
C ALA A 106 4.01 -4.77 -21.67
N ALA A 107 3.73 -3.71 -20.90
CA ALA A 107 3.57 -2.35 -21.43
C ALA A 107 4.91 -1.63 -21.67
N GLY A 108 6.05 -2.29 -21.49
CA GLY A 108 7.39 -1.77 -21.78
C GLY A 108 8.06 -1.05 -20.61
N TYR A 109 7.51 -1.11 -19.39
CA TYR A 109 8.15 -0.51 -18.22
C TYR A 109 9.24 -1.42 -17.64
N ARG A 110 10.31 -0.80 -17.15
CA ARG A 110 11.22 -1.42 -16.20
C ARG A 110 10.60 -1.32 -14.80
N VAL A 111 10.12 -2.43 -14.27
CA VAL A 111 9.37 -2.49 -13.02
C VAL A 111 10.29 -2.92 -11.88
N ILE A 112 10.38 -2.11 -10.82
CA ILE A 112 11.18 -2.39 -9.62
C ILE A 112 10.22 -2.53 -8.43
N VAL A 113 10.28 -3.67 -7.73
CA VAL A 113 9.44 -3.95 -6.56
C VAL A 113 10.32 -4.32 -5.37
N PRO A 114 10.75 -3.35 -4.55
CA PRO A 114 11.63 -3.62 -3.42
C PRO A 114 10.84 -4.11 -2.19
N TYR A 115 11.45 -4.98 -1.40
CA TYR A 115 11.09 -5.11 0.00
C TYR A 115 11.54 -3.86 0.75
N VAL A 116 10.61 -3.17 1.40
CA VAL A 116 10.96 -2.06 2.29
C VAL A 116 11.74 -2.56 3.51
N ARG A 117 12.42 -1.66 4.24
CA ARG A 117 13.19 -2.02 5.44
C ARG A 117 12.38 -2.87 6.41
N GLY A 118 12.97 -3.95 6.92
CA GLY A 118 12.31 -4.88 7.85
C GLY A 118 11.38 -5.89 7.18
N TYR A 119 11.49 -6.11 5.88
CA TYR A 119 10.70 -7.10 5.17
C TYR A 119 11.55 -8.01 4.29
N GLY A 120 11.10 -9.26 4.17
CA GLY A 120 11.67 -10.25 3.28
C GLY A 120 13.19 -10.34 3.44
N THR A 121 13.92 -10.21 2.35
CA THR A 121 15.37 -10.35 2.32
C THR A 121 16.13 -9.02 2.48
N THR A 122 15.45 -7.90 2.68
CA THR A 122 16.10 -6.62 2.95
C THR A 122 16.71 -6.62 4.36
N THR A 123 18.02 -6.39 4.46
CA THR A 123 18.78 -6.41 5.73
C THR A 123 19.59 -5.13 5.89
N PHE A 124 19.94 -4.79 7.12
CA PHE A 124 20.89 -3.70 7.40
C PHE A 124 22.32 -4.17 7.12
N LEU A 125 23.13 -3.29 6.54
CA LEU A 125 24.56 -3.52 6.29
C LEU A 125 25.38 -3.49 7.59
N SER A 126 24.85 -2.87 8.65
CA SER A 126 25.50 -2.79 9.94
C SER A 126 24.55 -3.20 11.07
N SER A 127 25.04 -4.00 12.02
CA SER A 127 24.33 -4.32 13.25
C SER A 127 24.07 -3.10 14.13
N GLU A 128 24.95 -2.09 14.05
CA GLU A 128 24.87 -0.85 14.82
C GLU A 128 23.84 0.15 14.28
N ALA A 129 23.34 -0.05 13.06
CA ALA A 129 22.33 0.82 12.49
C ALA A 129 21.01 0.73 13.28
N MET A 130 20.44 1.88 13.61
CA MET A 130 19.14 1.93 14.29
C MET A 130 18.05 1.32 13.40
N ARG A 131 17.22 0.44 13.99
CA ARG A 131 16.03 -0.14 13.34
C ARG A 131 14.92 0.90 13.30
N ASN A 132 15.19 1.94 12.56
CA ASN A 132 14.39 3.16 12.46
C ASN A 132 13.27 3.00 11.43
N GLY A 133 12.03 3.27 11.83
CA GLY A 133 10.85 3.27 10.97
C GLY A 133 10.32 4.68 10.64
N GLN A 134 11.13 5.74 10.80
CA GLN A 134 10.72 7.09 10.44
C GLN A 134 10.33 7.18 8.96
N PRO A 135 9.26 7.91 8.61
CA PRO A 135 8.81 8.02 7.22
C PRO A 135 9.87 8.54 6.25
N SER A 136 10.66 9.55 6.66
CA SER A 136 11.78 10.07 5.84
C SER A 136 12.89 9.05 5.64
N ALA A 137 13.18 8.21 6.63
CA ALA A 137 14.18 7.15 6.52
C ALA A 137 13.76 6.09 5.49
N VAL A 138 12.48 5.69 5.48
CA VAL A 138 11.93 4.76 4.47
C VAL A 138 11.97 5.37 3.07
N ALA A 139 11.70 6.67 2.95
CA ALA A 139 11.78 7.37 1.66
C ALA A 139 13.23 7.44 1.14
N LEU A 140 14.20 7.72 2.02
CA LEU A 140 15.62 7.77 1.67
C LEU A 140 16.17 6.40 1.27
N ASP A 141 15.64 5.29 1.77
CA ASP A 141 16.01 3.96 1.26
C ASP A 141 15.62 3.79 -0.22
N THR A 142 14.45 4.30 -0.60
CA THR A 142 14.02 4.25 -2.00
C THR A 142 14.92 5.15 -2.88
N ILE A 143 15.30 6.32 -2.41
CA ILE A 143 16.27 7.19 -3.10
C ILE A 143 17.62 6.48 -3.24
N ALA A 144 18.13 5.87 -2.17
CA ALA A 144 19.37 5.12 -2.18
C ALA A 144 19.32 3.92 -3.15
N LEU A 145 18.18 3.22 -3.22
CA LEU A 145 17.95 2.16 -4.20
C LEU A 145 17.99 2.71 -5.63
N MET A 146 17.35 3.85 -5.88
CA MET A 146 17.41 4.51 -7.19
C MET A 146 18.86 4.86 -7.59
N ASP A 147 19.65 5.37 -6.63
CA ASP A 147 21.06 5.70 -6.87
C ASP A 147 21.88 4.44 -7.18
N ALA A 148 21.71 3.38 -6.40
CA ALA A 148 22.42 2.11 -6.62
C ALA A 148 22.06 1.46 -7.96
N LEU A 149 20.81 1.58 -8.41
CA LEU A 149 20.32 1.09 -9.70
C LEU A 149 20.54 2.06 -10.86
N LYS A 150 21.15 3.23 -10.59
CA LYS A 150 21.39 4.31 -11.57
C LYS A 150 20.08 4.79 -12.22
N ILE A 151 19.01 4.89 -11.44
CA ILE A 151 17.70 5.39 -11.87
C ILE A 151 17.62 6.89 -11.51
N PRO A 152 17.74 7.81 -12.47
CA PRO A 152 17.69 9.23 -12.19
C PRO A 152 16.28 9.70 -11.80
N LYS A 153 15.26 9.11 -12.41
CA LYS A 153 13.85 9.49 -12.20
C LYS A 153 12.94 8.31 -12.51
N ALA A 154 11.84 8.16 -11.75
CA ALA A 154 10.87 7.06 -11.92
C ALA A 154 9.44 7.51 -11.65
N VAL A 155 8.45 6.79 -12.18
CA VAL A 155 7.10 6.81 -11.63
C VAL A 155 7.14 6.09 -10.28
N ILE A 156 6.63 6.72 -9.23
CA ILE A 156 6.52 6.11 -7.90
C ILE A 156 5.06 5.74 -7.66
N ALA A 157 4.81 4.50 -7.34
CA ALA A 157 3.46 4.02 -7.10
C ALA A 157 3.40 3.15 -5.84
N GLY A 158 2.39 3.37 -4.98
CA GLY A 158 2.34 2.64 -3.73
C GLY A 158 0.99 2.71 -3.00
N PHE A 159 0.89 1.90 -1.96
CA PHE A 159 -0.22 1.93 -1.00
C PHE A 159 0.33 1.87 0.43
N ASP A 160 -0.44 2.32 1.41
CA ASP A 160 -0.08 2.33 2.83
C ASP A 160 1.27 3.03 3.09
N TRP A 161 2.28 2.37 3.72
CA TRP A 161 3.61 2.97 3.88
C TRP A 161 4.27 3.30 2.54
N GLY A 162 4.02 2.48 1.51
CA GLY A 162 4.53 2.73 0.17
C GLY A 162 3.95 3.99 -0.45
N ALA A 163 2.65 4.26 -0.27
CA ALA A 163 2.03 5.50 -0.72
C ALA A 163 2.57 6.71 0.05
N ARG A 164 2.76 6.58 1.37
CA ARG A 164 3.41 7.62 2.19
C ARG A 164 4.83 7.91 1.70
N THR A 165 5.60 6.85 1.45
CA THR A 165 6.95 6.95 0.89
C THR A 165 6.94 7.68 -0.46
N GLY A 166 6.02 7.32 -1.35
CA GLY A 166 5.82 7.99 -2.64
C GLY A 166 5.46 9.47 -2.50
N CYS A 167 4.53 9.81 -1.59
CA CYS A 167 4.18 11.20 -1.29
C CYS A 167 5.39 12.00 -0.78
N ILE A 168 6.21 11.41 0.10
CA ILE A 168 7.41 12.03 0.63
C ILE A 168 8.45 12.28 -0.47
N ILE A 169 8.71 11.27 -1.31
CA ILE A 169 9.63 11.41 -2.44
C ILE A 169 9.16 12.52 -3.39
N ALA A 170 7.88 12.51 -3.76
CA ALA A 170 7.30 13.50 -4.65
C ALA A 170 7.33 14.93 -4.09
N ALA A 171 7.27 15.08 -2.77
CA ALA A 171 7.29 16.39 -2.10
C ALA A 171 8.73 16.91 -1.86
N LEU A 172 9.67 16.04 -1.49
CA LEU A 172 11.01 16.43 -1.08
C LEU A 172 12.05 16.33 -2.21
N TRP A 173 11.84 15.42 -3.16
CA TRP A 173 12.73 15.16 -4.31
C TRP A 173 11.92 15.05 -5.61
N PRO A 174 11.17 16.13 -6.00
CA PRO A 174 10.32 16.09 -7.21
C PRO A 174 11.12 15.82 -8.50
N GLU A 175 12.41 16.13 -8.52
CA GLU A 175 13.32 15.80 -9.63
C GLU A 175 13.54 14.28 -9.79
N ARG A 176 13.34 13.50 -8.72
CA ARG A 176 13.46 12.03 -8.72
C ARG A 176 12.13 11.33 -9.02
N CYS A 177 11.01 12.03 -8.86
CA CYS A 177 9.66 11.52 -9.08
C CYS A 177 9.06 12.05 -10.38
N LYS A 178 8.91 11.20 -11.40
CA LYS A 178 8.29 11.58 -12.66
C LYS A 178 6.80 11.85 -12.49
N ALA A 179 6.13 10.93 -11.81
CA ALA A 179 4.71 10.99 -11.48
C ALA A 179 4.44 10.09 -10.25
N LEU A 180 3.30 10.29 -9.61
CA LEU A 180 2.90 9.59 -8.38
C LEU A 180 1.56 8.88 -8.54
N VAL A 181 1.49 7.59 -8.15
CA VAL A 181 0.22 6.91 -7.83
C VAL A 181 0.19 6.64 -6.33
N SER A 182 -0.80 7.18 -5.62
CA SER A 182 -0.91 7.04 -4.17
C SER A 182 -2.28 6.50 -3.78
N VAL A 183 -2.32 5.27 -3.26
CA VAL A 183 -3.56 4.73 -2.66
C VAL A 183 -3.77 5.36 -1.29
N SER A 184 -5.02 5.75 -1.00
CA SER A 184 -5.47 6.48 0.19
C SER A 184 -4.97 7.93 0.29
N GLY A 185 -4.48 8.49 -0.82
CA GLY A 185 -4.35 9.93 -1.00
C GLY A 185 -3.02 10.54 -0.52
N TYR A 186 -3.13 11.72 0.13
CA TYR A 186 -1.97 12.44 0.67
C TYR A 186 -1.65 11.94 2.07
N LEU A 187 -0.52 11.24 2.22
CA LEU A 187 -0.17 10.53 3.47
C LEU A 187 1.03 11.14 4.22
N ILE A 188 1.41 12.38 3.90
CA ILE A 188 2.44 13.09 4.67
C ILE A 188 1.82 13.62 5.95
N GLY A 189 2.47 13.37 7.08
CA GLY A 189 2.10 13.87 8.38
C GLY A 189 3.30 13.85 9.32
N GLY A 190 3.28 14.69 10.36
CA GLY A 190 4.31 14.73 11.39
C GLY A 190 3.77 14.29 12.75
N GLN A 191 4.67 14.14 13.73
CA GLN A 191 4.35 13.74 15.11
C GLN A 191 3.30 14.64 15.77
N ALA A 192 3.33 15.96 15.50
CA ALA A 192 2.34 16.89 16.03
C ALA A 192 0.89 16.56 15.63
N ALA A 193 0.68 15.95 14.46
CA ALA A 193 -0.63 15.46 14.04
C ALA A 193 -1.01 14.19 14.80
N GLY A 194 -0.06 13.30 15.05
CA GLY A 194 -0.25 12.06 15.82
C GLY A 194 -0.61 12.27 17.29
N ARG A 195 -0.32 13.46 17.85
CA ARG A 195 -0.74 13.84 19.22
C ARG A 195 -2.21 14.25 19.33
N LYS A 196 -2.88 14.52 18.20
CA LYS A 196 -4.28 14.98 18.20
C LYS A 196 -5.21 13.76 18.18
N PRO A 197 -6.19 13.70 19.11
CA PRO A 197 -7.15 12.61 19.10
C PRO A 197 -8.02 12.66 17.85
N LEU A 198 -8.36 11.49 17.33
CA LEU A 198 -9.31 11.32 16.25
C LEU A 198 -10.71 11.02 16.80
N PRO A 199 -11.77 11.07 15.97
CA PRO A 199 -13.08 10.57 16.38
C PRO A 199 -12.99 9.08 16.80
N PRO A 200 -13.77 8.64 17.82
CA PRO A 200 -13.66 7.30 18.39
C PRO A 200 -13.71 6.15 17.38
N GLN A 201 -14.48 6.30 16.30
CA GLN A 201 -14.55 5.29 15.24
C GLN A 201 -13.22 5.14 14.48
N ALA A 202 -12.50 6.23 14.21
CA ALA A 202 -11.19 6.20 13.58
C ALA A 202 -10.12 5.64 14.53
N GLU A 203 -10.18 5.99 15.84
CA GLU A 203 -9.32 5.41 16.86
C GLU A 203 -9.52 3.89 16.97
N LEU A 204 -10.77 3.43 16.91
CA LEU A 204 -11.09 1.99 16.92
C LEU A 204 -10.50 1.27 15.71
N GLN A 205 -10.50 1.88 14.54
CA GLN A 205 -9.91 1.30 13.33
C GLN A 205 -8.38 1.23 13.41
N TRP A 206 -7.76 2.21 14.12
CA TRP A 206 -6.30 2.25 14.33
C TRP A 206 -5.87 1.76 15.71
N TRP A 207 -6.69 0.94 16.39
CA TRP A 207 -6.43 0.42 17.73
C TRP A 207 -5.02 -0.15 17.92
N TYR A 208 -4.46 -0.75 16.87
CA TYR A 208 -3.15 -1.39 16.92
C TYR A 208 -2.01 -0.40 17.16
N GLN A 209 -2.14 0.86 16.80
CA GLN A 209 -1.13 1.88 17.10
C GLN A 209 -0.97 2.06 18.61
N PHE A 210 -2.08 2.06 19.36
CA PHE A 210 -2.05 2.15 20.82
C PHE A 210 -1.60 0.85 21.48
N TYR A 211 -1.91 -0.29 20.86
CA TYR A 211 -1.36 -1.57 21.29
C TYR A 211 0.18 -1.57 21.15
N PHE A 212 0.71 -1.12 20.04
CA PHE A 212 2.14 -1.00 19.77
C PHE A 212 2.86 0.04 20.66
N ALA A 213 2.14 1.01 21.21
CA ALA A 213 2.67 1.96 22.16
C ALA A 213 3.15 1.30 23.47
N THR A 214 2.65 0.10 23.79
CA THR A 214 2.94 -0.63 25.01
C THR A 214 3.98 -1.74 24.81
N GLU A 215 4.72 -2.11 25.88
CA GLU A 215 5.59 -3.29 25.84
C GLU A 215 4.81 -4.60 25.66
N ARG A 216 3.57 -4.67 26.19
CA ARG A 216 2.67 -5.80 25.93
C ARG A 216 2.37 -5.93 24.43
N GLY A 217 2.13 -4.79 23.74
CA GLY A 217 1.86 -4.78 22.30
C GLY A 217 3.07 -5.19 21.49
N ARG A 218 4.26 -4.71 21.84
CA ARG A 218 5.52 -5.16 21.22
C ARG A 218 5.70 -6.67 21.33
N ALA A 219 5.60 -7.20 22.56
CA ALA A 219 5.77 -8.63 22.81
C ALA A 219 4.68 -9.47 22.14
N GLY A 220 3.43 -8.96 22.09
CA GLY A 220 2.31 -9.63 21.42
C GLY A 220 2.49 -9.69 19.92
N TYR A 221 2.95 -8.59 19.30
CA TYR A 221 3.24 -8.56 17.87
C TYR A 221 4.41 -9.47 17.51
N ASP A 222 5.48 -9.46 18.28
CA ASP A 222 6.61 -10.36 18.10
C ASP A 222 6.19 -11.84 18.12
N LYS A 223 5.35 -12.22 19.08
CA LYS A 223 4.88 -13.60 19.25
C LYS A 223 3.87 -14.05 18.20
N TYR A 224 2.96 -13.16 17.79
CA TYR A 224 1.77 -13.49 17.00
C TYR A 224 1.70 -12.68 15.69
N ARG A 225 2.84 -12.32 15.09
CA ARG A 225 2.89 -11.37 13.97
C ARG A 225 2.08 -11.82 12.75
N HIS A 226 2.07 -13.13 12.42
CA HIS A 226 1.28 -13.66 11.31
C HIS A 226 -0.23 -13.57 11.60
N ASP A 227 -0.68 -14.03 12.77
CA ASP A 227 -2.09 -13.93 13.14
C ASP A 227 -2.56 -12.48 13.19
N PHE A 228 -1.68 -11.60 13.70
CA PHE A 228 -1.95 -10.16 13.77
C PHE A 228 -2.09 -9.56 12.36
N ALA A 229 -1.15 -9.86 11.47
CA ALA A 229 -1.19 -9.40 10.09
C ALA A 229 -2.45 -9.90 9.37
N LYS A 230 -2.81 -11.17 9.55
CA LYS A 230 -4.03 -11.75 8.97
C LYS A 230 -5.30 -11.06 9.48
N LEU A 231 -5.33 -10.70 10.77
CA LEU A 231 -6.42 -9.91 11.34
C LEU A 231 -6.51 -8.53 10.70
N ILE A 232 -5.37 -7.83 10.53
CA ILE A 232 -5.32 -6.52 9.87
C ILE A 232 -5.80 -6.61 8.41
N TRP A 233 -5.38 -7.62 7.65
CA TRP A 233 -5.86 -7.82 6.28
C TRP A 233 -7.39 -7.94 6.22
N LYS A 234 -7.98 -8.75 7.12
CA LYS A 234 -9.43 -8.93 7.20
C LYS A 234 -10.19 -7.64 7.57
N ILE A 235 -9.61 -6.83 8.46
CA ILE A 235 -10.21 -5.54 8.87
C ILE A 235 -10.07 -4.50 7.76
N ALA A 236 -8.89 -4.42 7.15
CA ALA A 236 -8.58 -3.42 6.14
C ALA A 236 -9.23 -3.72 4.78
N SER A 237 -9.43 -5.00 4.45
CA SER A 237 -10.07 -5.46 3.20
C SER A 237 -11.22 -6.42 3.50
N PRO A 238 -12.33 -5.94 4.10
CA PRO A 238 -13.37 -6.80 4.66
C PRO A 238 -14.18 -7.58 3.64
N LYS A 239 -14.12 -7.20 2.36
CA LYS A 239 -14.78 -7.89 1.25
C LYS A 239 -13.83 -8.74 0.41
N TRP A 240 -12.53 -8.67 0.65
CA TRP A 240 -11.55 -9.46 -0.06
C TRP A 240 -11.48 -10.89 0.49
N ASN A 241 -11.82 -11.84 -0.36
CA ASN A 241 -11.78 -13.27 -0.02
C ASN A 241 -10.44 -13.89 -0.44
N PHE A 242 -9.35 -13.51 0.23
CA PHE A 242 -8.04 -14.14 0.02
C PHE A 242 -7.97 -15.51 0.69
N ASP A 243 -7.26 -16.45 0.06
CA ASP A 243 -6.98 -17.76 0.63
C ASP A 243 -5.73 -17.74 1.55
N ASP A 244 -5.56 -18.83 2.30
CA ASP A 244 -4.44 -18.97 3.21
C ASP A 244 -3.09 -18.98 2.46
N ALA A 245 -3.03 -19.58 1.27
CA ALA A 245 -1.81 -19.61 0.48
C ALA A 245 -1.36 -18.22 0.04
N THR A 246 -2.29 -17.35 -0.34
CA THR A 246 -2.03 -15.94 -0.67
C THR A 246 -1.50 -15.19 0.54
N PHE A 247 -2.12 -15.37 1.71
CA PHE A 247 -1.66 -14.73 2.94
C PHE A 247 -0.29 -15.23 3.39
N GLU A 248 -0.10 -16.56 3.51
CA GLU A 248 1.15 -17.16 4.02
C GLU A 248 2.36 -16.80 3.15
N ARG A 249 2.17 -16.68 1.84
CA ARG A 249 3.21 -16.23 0.91
C ARG A 249 3.75 -14.83 1.28
N SER A 250 2.86 -13.91 1.59
CA SER A 250 3.25 -12.55 2.02
C SER A 250 3.72 -12.52 3.47
N ALA A 251 3.08 -13.30 4.35
CA ALA A 251 3.41 -13.35 5.78
C ALA A 251 4.86 -13.81 6.04
N ALA A 252 5.42 -14.66 5.17
CA ALA A 252 6.81 -15.07 5.23
C ALA A 252 7.79 -13.88 5.22
N SER A 253 7.43 -12.76 4.61
CA SER A 253 8.28 -11.55 4.61
C SER A 253 8.38 -10.88 5.98
N LEU A 254 7.42 -11.12 6.87
CA LEU A 254 7.37 -10.59 8.23
C LEU A 254 8.34 -11.32 9.17
N ASP A 255 8.90 -12.47 8.74
CA ASP A 255 9.92 -13.20 9.51
C ASP A 255 11.31 -12.57 9.41
N ASN A 256 11.44 -11.47 8.68
CA ASN A 256 12.65 -10.65 8.72
C ASN A 256 12.98 -10.27 10.18
N PRO A 257 14.23 -10.46 10.63
CA PRO A 257 14.62 -10.27 12.06
C PRO A 257 14.43 -8.83 12.53
N ASP A 258 14.48 -7.85 11.65
CA ASP A 258 14.32 -6.43 11.96
C ASP A 258 12.87 -5.95 11.90
N HIS A 259 11.93 -6.80 11.42
CA HIS A 259 10.55 -6.41 11.13
C HIS A 259 9.83 -5.82 12.33
N VAL A 260 9.83 -6.53 13.46
CA VAL A 260 9.10 -6.12 14.66
C VAL A 260 9.63 -4.79 15.20
N ALA A 261 10.97 -4.65 15.25
CA ALA A 261 11.59 -3.42 15.75
C ALA A 261 11.19 -2.21 14.89
N ILE A 262 11.24 -2.35 13.58
CA ILE A 262 10.91 -1.27 12.63
C ILE A 262 9.42 -0.93 12.64
N ALA A 263 8.54 -1.93 12.63
CA ALA A 263 7.10 -1.71 12.68
C ALA A 263 6.67 -1.00 13.97
N ILE A 264 7.16 -1.48 15.12
CA ILE A 264 6.89 -0.85 16.43
C ILE A 264 7.45 0.57 16.46
N HIS A 265 8.69 0.78 15.98
CA HIS A 265 9.28 2.12 15.95
C HIS A 265 8.46 3.08 15.07
N ASN A 266 8.03 2.67 13.89
CA ASN A 266 7.22 3.52 12.99
C ASN A 266 5.95 4.03 13.68
N TYR A 267 5.19 3.15 14.33
CA TYR A 267 3.94 3.55 14.98
C TYR A 267 4.17 4.34 16.26
N ARG A 268 5.19 4.00 17.08
CA ARG A 268 5.57 4.80 18.24
C ARG A 268 6.06 6.19 17.85
N TRP A 269 6.91 6.29 16.84
CA TRP A 269 7.39 7.57 16.35
C TRP A 269 6.24 8.47 15.87
N ARG A 270 5.29 7.92 15.14
CA ARG A 270 4.09 8.65 14.69
C ARG A 270 3.23 9.19 15.82
N LEU A 271 3.18 8.49 16.95
CA LEU A 271 2.49 8.91 18.19
C LEU A 271 3.36 9.77 19.10
N ASP A 272 4.60 10.11 18.66
CA ASP A 272 5.57 10.84 19.46
C ASP A 272 5.99 10.11 20.75
N LEU A 273 6.05 8.79 20.69
CA LEU A 273 6.46 7.88 21.78
C LEU A 273 7.82 7.22 21.54
N ALA A 274 8.51 7.57 20.46
CA ALA A 274 9.87 7.15 20.16
C ALA A 274 10.62 8.27 19.46
N GLU A 275 11.89 8.41 19.79
CA GLU A 275 12.81 9.32 19.11
C GLU A 275 13.23 8.75 17.76
N GLY A 276 13.53 9.62 16.81
CA GLY A 276 14.15 9.27 15.55
C GLY A 276 15.66 9.45 15.57
N GLU A 277 16.30 9.24 14.42
CA GLU A 277 17.71 9.58 14.24
C GLU A 277 17.85 11.06 13.84
N PRO A 278 18.69 11.84 14.52
CA PRO A 278 18.86 13.27 14.25
C PRO A 278 19.21 13.63 12.81
N LYS A 279 19.85 12.72 12.07
CA LYS A 279 20.18 12.92 10.67
C LYS A 279 18.97 13.10 9.75
N TYR A 280 17.77 12.73 10.21
CA TYR A 280 16.49 12.88 9.47
C TYR A 280 15.66 14.08 9.94
N ASP A 281 16.05 14.78 11.00
CA ASP A 281 15.24 15.84 11.64
C ASP A 281 14.85 16.97 10.66
N ASP A 282 15.75 17.37 9.77
CA ASP A 282 15.45 18.43 8.80
C ASP A 282 14.43 17.97 7.76
N TRP A 283 14.44 16.70 7.38
CA TRP A 283 13.42 16.14 6.50
C TRP A 283 12.06 16.05 7.20
N GLU A 284 12.05 15.58 8.45
CA GLU A 284 10.81 15.47 9.24
C GLU A 284 10.21 16.85 9.55
N LYS A 285 11.02 17.88 9.81
CA LYS A 285 10.55 19.27 9.95
C LYS A 285 9.84 19.76 8.69
N ARG A 286 10.44 19.54 7.52
CA ARG A 286 9.84 19.90 6.22
C ARG A 286 8.53 19.15 5.97
N LEU A 287 8.46 17.85 6.33
CA LEU A 287 7.26 17.04 6.20
C LEU A 287 6.14 17.47 7.16
N ALA A 288 6.49 17.94 8.37
CA ALA A 288 5.53 18.47 9.34
C ALA A 288 4.77 19.70 8.84
N GLU A 289 5.33 20.46 7.89
CA GLU A 289 4.69 21.58 7.21
C GLU A 289 3.64 21.13 6.18
N ALA A 290 3.52 19.81 5.96
CA ALA A 290 2.64 19.21 4.98
C ALA A 290 2.79 19.83 3.57
N PRO A 291 4.00 19.70 2.96
CA PRO A 291 4.34 20.34 1.70
C PRO A 291 3.42 19.92 0.55
N VAL A 292 3.24 20.81 -0.41
CA VAL A 292 2.47 20.55 -1.64
C VAL A 292 3.27 19.68 -2.58
N ILE A 293 2.60 18.70 -3.21
CA ILE A 293 3.16 17.83 -4.24
C ILE A 293 2.86 18.45 -5.61
N ASN A 294 3.89 18.73 -6.40
CA ASN A 294 3.76 19.41 -7.69
C ASN A 294 3.93 18.47 -8.91
N VAL A 295 4.32 17.22 -8.71
CA VAL A 295 4.41 16.25 -9.79
C VAL A 295 3.02 15.75 -10.20
N PRO A 296 2.83 15.28 -11.45
CA PRO A 296 1.58 14.65 -11.87
C PRO A 296 1.20 13.52 -10.91
N THR A 297 -0.06 13.49 -10.47
CA THR A 297 -0.50 12.56 -9.43
C THR A 297 -1.88 11.99 -9.71
N ILE A 298 -2.01 10.68 -9.53
CA ILE A 298 -3.31 10.01 -9.38
C ILE A 298 -3.40 9.44 -7.98
N THR A 299 -4.42 9.83 -7.22
CA THR A 299 -4.77 9.15 -5.97
C THR A 299 -5.86 8.13 -6.23
N MET A 300 -5.80 7.01 -5.51
CA MET A 300 -6.77 5.91 -5.65
C MET A 300 -7.37 5.55 -4.30
N GLU A 301 -8.60 5.06 -4.31
CA GLU A 301 -9.25 4.51 -3.13
C GLU A 301 -10.14 3.32 -3.52
N GLY A 302 -10.23 2.31 -2.65
CA GLY A 302 -11.18 1.21 -2.79
C GLY A 302 -12.51 1.52 -2.07
N ASP A 303 -13.64 1.15 -2.66
CA ASP A 303 -14.98 1.42 -2.11
C ASP A 303 -15.31 0.62 -0.84
N ALA A 304 -14.46 -0.34 -0.48
CA ALA A 304 -14.56 -1.16 0.72
C ALA A 304 -13.29 -1.12 1.60
N ASN A 305 -12.47 -0.06 1.47
CA ASN A 305 -11.30 0.11 2.34
C ASN A 305 -11.74 0.26 3.79
N GLY A 306 -11.39 -0.71 4.64
CA GLY A 306 -11.67 -0.71 6.07
C GLY A 306 -10.66 0.06 6.92
N ALA A 307 -9.51 0.46 6.33
CA ALA A 307 -8.56 1.31 7.01
C ALA A 307 -9.03 2.78 7.00
N PRO A 308 -8.75 3.58 8.05
CA PRO A 308 -9.09 5.00 8.04
C PRO A 308 -8.36 5.74 6.93
N HIS A 309 -9.10 6.47 6.13
CA HIS A 309 -8.58 7.32 5.07
C HIS A 309 -9.39 8.61 4.98
N PRO A 310 -8.76 9.75 4.62
CA PRO A 310 -9.48 11.00 4.44
C PRO A 310 -10.25 11.00 3.13
N ASP A 311 -11.35 11.76 3.08
CA ASP A 311 -12.04 12.05 1.83
C ASP A 311 -11.10 12.76 0.84
N ALA A 312 -11.20 12.42 -0.44
CA ALA A 312 -10.37 13.01 -1.50
C ALA A 312 -10.45 14.54 -1.53
N ALA A 313 -11.62 15.13 -1.28
CA ALA A 313 -11.81 16.57 -1.22
C ALA A 313 -10.98 17.24 -0.11
N ALA A 314 -10.69 16.52 0.97
CA ALA A 314 -9.93 17.07 2.10
C ALA A 314 -8.44 17.31 1.76
N TYR A 315 -7.88 16.54 0.85
CA TYR A 315 -6.46 16.62 0.50
C TYR A 315 -6.18 17.05 -0.96
N ALA A 316 -7.17 17.18 -1.83
CA ALA A 316 -6.97 17.51 -3.24
C ALA A 316 -6.09 18.76 -3.47
N LYS A 317 -6.24 19.79 -2.62
CA LYS A 317 -5.43 21.02 -2.65
C LYS A 317 -3.94 20.83 -2.32
N LYS A 318 -3.56 19.64 -1.84
CA LYS A 318 -2.17 19.27 -1.59
C LYS A 318 -1.42 18.84 -2.86
N PHE A 319 -2.12 18.74 -3.99
CA PHE A 319 -1.56 18.44 -5.29
C PHE A 319 -1.73 19.64 -6.21
N SER A 320 -0.64 20.29 -6.59
CA SER A 320 -0.65 21.47 -7.49
C SER A 320 -0.30 21.11 -8.93
N GLY A 321 0.23 19.94 -9.20
CA GLY A 321 0.43 19.40 -10.54
C GLY A 321 -0.88 18.88 -11.15
N ARG A 322 -0.80 18.26 -12.35
CA ARG A 322 -1.96 17.57 -12.91
C ARG A 322 -2.41 16.47 -11.95
N TYR A 323 -3.65 16.56 -11.49
CA TYR A 323 -4.19 15.71 -10.44
C TYR A 323 -5.50 15.06 -10.85
N ALA A 324 -5.65 13.78 -10.50
CA ALA A 324 -6.91 13.06 -10.59
C ALA A 324 -7.11 12.14 -9.38
N HIS A 325 -8.36 11.83 -9.06
CA HIS A 325 -8.74 10.81 -8.07
C HIS A 325 -9.53 9.70 -8.73
N ARG A 326 -9.30 8.46 -8.30
CA ARG A 326 -10.00 7.26 -8.79
C ARG A 326 -10.57 6.46 -7.63
N LEU A 327 -11.89 6.39 -7.53
CA LEU A 327 -12.58 5.44 -6.65
C LEU A 327 -12.75 4.13 -7.43
N ILE A 328 -12.19 3.04 -6.91
CA ILE A 328 -12.29 1.71 -7.51
C ILE A 328 -13.39 0.95 -6.78
N THR A 329 -14.43 0.60 -7.52
CA THR A 329 -15.64 -0.05 -7.00
C THR A 329 -15.60 -1.57 -7.22
N GLY A 330 -16.48 -2.29 -6.51
CA GLY A 330 -16.57 -3.74 -6.59
C GLY A 330 -16.18 -4.46 -5.31
N GLY A 331 -16.12 -3.72 -4.21
CA GLY A 331 -15.73 -4.26 -2.91
C GLY A 331 -14.23 -4.29 -2.67
N ILE A 332 -13.49 -3.38 -3.32
CA ILE A 332 -12.05 -3.27 -3.23
C ILE A 332 -11.65 -2.66 -1.89
N GLY A 333 -10.76 -3.32 -1.18
CA GLY A 333 -10.27 -2.91 0.13
C GLY A 333 -8.94 -2.15 0.06
N HIS A 334 -8.16 -2.33 1.14
CA HIS A 334 -6.93 -1.58 1.38
C HIS A 334 -5.76 -2.01 0.48
N ASN A 335 -5.62 -3.32 0.20
CA ASN A 335 -4.58 -3.84 -0.68
C ASN A 335 -5.00 -3.72 -2.15
N LEU A 336 -5.35 -2.50 -2.57
CA LEU A 336 -5.89 -2.19 -3.89
C LEU A 336 -5.04 -2.75 -5.05
N PRO A 337 -3.69 -2.71 -5.03
CA PRO A 337 -2.91 -3.28 -6.13
C PRO A 337 -3.09 -4.78 -6.29
N GLN A 338 -3.34 -5.54 -5.21
CA GLN A 338 -3.60 -6.98 -5.30
C GLN A 338 -5.07 -7.31 -5.56
N GLU A 339 -5.99 -6.48 -5.04
CA GLU A 339 -7.43 -6.65 -5.22
C GLU A 339 -7.93 -6.18 -6.58
N ALA A 340 -7.30 -5.15 -7.17
CA ALA A 340 -7.64 -4.57 -8.46
C ALA A 340 -6.39 -4.26 -9.31
N PRO A 341 -5.58 -5.28 -9.67
CA PRO A 341 -4.27 -5.09 -10.30
C PRO A 341 -4.33 -4.36 -11.63
N GLN A 342 -5.36 -4.61 -12.45
CA GLN A 342 -5.52 -3.91 -13.72
C GLN A 342 -5.76 -2.41 -13.52
N SER A 343 -6.66 -2.04 -12.60
CA SER A 343 -6.96 -0.64 -12.30
C SER A 343 -5.73 0.11 -11.78
N PHE A 344 -4.91 -0.57 -10.96
CA PHE A 344 -3.68 0.01 -10.46
C PHE A 344 -2.64 0.21 -11.59
N ALA A 345 -2.44 -0.79 -12.44
CA ALA A 345 -1.54 -0.70 -13.60
C ALA A 345 -1.99 0.38 -14.59
N ASP A 346 -3.30 0.51 -14.82
CA ASP A 346 -3.86 1.54 -15.70
C ASP A 346 -3.63 2.95 -15.13
N ALA A 347 -3.74 3.14 -13.82
CA ALA A 347 -3.42 4.41 -13.17
C ALA A 347 -1.93 4.78 -13.33
N VAL A 348 -1.02 3.80 -13.23
CA VAL A 348 0.42 4.02 -13.48
C VAL A 348 0.67 4.47 -14.92
N LYS A 349 0.09 3.79 -15.90
CA LYS A 349 0.23 4.16 -17.32
C LYS A 349 -0.39 5.53 -17.61
N GLU A 350 -1.55 5.81 -17.03
CA GLU A 350 -2.24 7.09 -17.21
C GLU A 350 -1.42 8.25 -16.63
N VAL A 351 -0.94 8.14 -15.38
CA VAL A 351 -0.19 9.23 -14.74
C VAL A 351 1.15 9.48 -15.43
N ASP A 352 1.78 8.44 -15.96
CA ASP A 352 3.02 8.56 -16.74
C ASP A 352 2.82 9.39 -18.01
N SER A 353 1.64 9.31 -18.61
CA SER A 353 1.28 10.12 -19.80
C SER A 353 0.98 11.59 -19.49
N TYR A 354 0.93 11.99 -18.23
CA TYR A 354 0.70 13.38 -17.80
C TYR A 354 1.97 14.25 -17.89
N SER A 355 3.14 13.64 -18.00
CA SER A 355 4.46 14.27 -17.94
C SER A 355 5.09 14.47 -19.33
#